data_880319d31055a17db18855d8a851adac
#
_entry.id   880319d31055a17db18855d8a851adac
#
_cell.length_a   1.000
_cell.length_b   1.000
_cell.length_c   1.000
_cell.angle_alpha   90.00
_cell.angle_beta   90.00
_cell.angle_gamma   90.00
#
_symmetry.space_group_name_H-M   'P 1'
#
loop_
_entity.id
_entity.type
_entity.pdbx_description
1 polymer ?
#
loop_
_entity_poly.entity_id
_entity_poly.type
_entity_poly.pdbx_seq_one_letter_code
_entity_poly.pdbx_strand_id
1 'polypeptide(L)'
;AAAVAIETLKIYDEIDLIGHVKSVGPHLQAELQRRFANHPMVGEVRGVGMVGAIELVEDKAAKKNFDPARKIGPRLVKHGEEQGVILRAMMNDSIGFSPPLVITKDEVTEMLDRVERSLDALSVELRRESIAAV
;
A
#
# COMPACT_ATOMS: atom_id res chain seq x y z
N ALA A 1 -8.12 31.89 3.19
CA ALA A 1 -7.17 30.89 2.64
C ALA A 1 -5.74 31.14 3.16
N ALA A 2 -5.13 32.33 3.01
CA ALA A 2 -3.73 32.59 3.42
C ALA A 2 -3.50 32.41 4.94
N ALA A 3 -4.39 32.89 5.79
CA ALA A 3 -4.28 32.74 7.25
C ALA A 3 -4.23 31.25 7.68
N VAL A 4 -5.05 30.40 7.08
CA VAL A 4 -5.05 28.94 7.34
C VAL A 4 -3.72 28.31 6.90
N ALA A 5 -3.19 28.69 5.76
CA ALA A 5 -1.90 28.17 5.28
C ALA A 5 -0.74 28.57 6.22
N ILE A 6 -0.71 29.81 6.70
CA ILE A 6 0.29 30.28 7.66
C ILE A 6 0.20 29.48 8.96
N GLU A 7 -1.00 29.27 9.48
CA GLU A 7 -1.20 28.50 10.71
C GLU A 7 -0.80 27.03 10.54
N THR A 8 -1.11 26.42 9.40
CA THR A 8 -0.66 25.06 9.08
C THR A 8 0.87 24.95 9.10
N LEU A 9 1.59 25.92 8.53
CA LEU A 9 3.06 25.92 8.54
C LEU A 9 3.63 26.05 9.94
N LYS A 10 3.02 26.90 10.81
CA LYS A 10 3.41 26.99 12.21
C LYS A 10 3.24 25.67 12.95
N ILE A 11 2.10 24.98 12.73
CA ILE A 11 1.86 23.67 13.34
C ILE A 11 2.94 22.67 12.88
N TYR A 12 3.33 22.69 11.62
CA TYR A 12 4.41 21.81 11.11
C TYR A 12 5.74 22.04 11.84
N ASP A 13 6.08 23.31 12.13
CA ASP A 13 7.27 23.65 12.88
C ASP A 13 7.14 23.25 14.36
N GLU A 14 5.99 23.50 14.99
CA GLU A 14 5.72 23.21 16.41
C GLU A 14 5.81 21.71 16.73
N ILE A 15 5.33 20.85 15.82
CA ILE A 15 5.36 19.39 16.01
C ILE A 15 6.60 18.72 15.41
N ASP A 16 7.56 19.50 14.87
CA ASP A 16 8.71 18.98 14.12
C ASP A 16 8.32 17.91 13.07
N LEU A 17 7.31 18.24 12.25
CA LEU A 17 6.75 17.28 11.28
C LEU A 17 7.83 16.71 10.35
N ILE A 18 8.82 17.52 9.94
CA ILE A 18 9.91 17.07 9.06
C ILE A 18 10.82 16.06 9.76
N GLY A 19 11.15 16.29 11.03
CA GLY A 19 11.91 15.33 11.84
C GLY A 19 11.15 14.02 12.02
N HIS A 20 9.86 14.11 12.32
CA HIS A 20 8.98 12.93 12.40
C HIS A 20 8.98 12.11 11.10
N VAL A 21 8.74 12.74 9.94
CA VAL A 21 8.74 12.08 8.63
C VAL A 21 10.09 11.45 8.29
N LYS A 22 11.20 12.12 8.63
CA LYS A 22 12.55 11.54 8.47
C LYS A 22 12.76 10.27 9.30
N SER A 23 12.07 10.13 10.42
CA SER A 23 12.12 8.94 11.26
C SER A 23 11.18 7.83 10.79
N VAL A 24 9.95 8.16 10.39
CA VAL A 24 8.91 7.17 10.03
C VAL A 24 9.04 6.71 8.58
N GLY A 25 9.46 7.60 7.66
CA GLY A 25 9.59 7.27 6.24
C GLY A 25 10.49 6.06 5.97
N PRO A 26 11.73 6.00 6.49
CA PRO A 26 12.59 4.82 6.34
C PRO A 26 11.96 3.53 6.90
N HIS A 27 11.21 3.62 8.00
CA HIS A 27 10.49 2.49 8.56
C HIS A 27 9.39 2.00 7.60
N LEU A 28 8.58 2.90 7.05
CA LEU A 28 7.56 2.55 6.05
C LEU A 28 8.20 1.84 4.84
N GLN A 29 9.29 2.38 4.29
CA GLN A 29 9.96 1.79 3.14
C GLN A 29 10.54 0.41 3.44
N ALA A 30 11.18 0.25 4.60
CA ALA A 30 11.73 -1.04 5.04
C ALA A 30 10.62 -2.09 5.22
N GLU A 31 9.51 -1.72 5.84
CA GLU A 31 8.38 -2.63 6.06
C GLU A 31 7.69 -3.02 4.75
N LEU A 32 7.51 -2.08 3.80
CA LEU A 32 7.00 -2.39 2.47
C LEU A 32 7.88 -3.42 1.75
N GLN A 33 9.20 -3.23 1.76
CA GLN A 33 10.14 -4.16 1.15
C GLN A 33 10.13 -5.51 1.86
N ARG A 34 10.20 -5.53 3.19
CA ARG A 34 10.26 -6.75 3.99
C ARG A 34 9.04 -7.66 3.77
N ARG A 35 7.85 -7.05 3.72
CA ARG A 35 6.58 -7.79 3.66
C ARG A 35 6.22 -8.21 2.23
N PHE A 36 6.43 -7.32 1.26
CA PHE A 36 5.84 -7.50 -0.06
C PHE A 36 6.84 -7.85 -1.16
N ALA A 37 8.15 -7.58 -1.00
CA ALA A 37 9.12 -7.83 -2.06
C ALA A 37 9.21 -9.31 -2.49
N ASN A 38 8.94 -10.25 -1.59
CA ASN A 38 8.95 -11.69 -1.88
C ASN A 38 7.55 -12.29 -2.05
N HIS A 39 6.49 -11.47 -1.99
CA HIS A 39 5.13 -11.98 -2.18
C HIS A 39 4.92 -12.41 -3.65
N PRO A 40 4.32 -13.57 -3.92
CA PRO A 40 4.21 -14.12 -5.29
C PRO A 40 3.37 -13.24 -6.22
N MET A 41 2.39 -12.51 -5.71
CA MET A 41 1.55 -11.59 -6.48
C MET A 41 2.12 -10.17 -6.57
N VAL A 42 3.30 -9.88 -6.01
CA VAL A 42 3.91 -8.54 -6.04
C VAL A 42 5.13 -8.57 -6.94
N GLY A 43 5.04 -7.90 -8.08
CA GLY A 43 6.13 -7.77 -9.06
C GLY A 43 7.17 -6.74 -8.62
N GLU A 44 6.72 -5.61 -8.09
CA GLU A 44 7.59 -4.52 -7.66
C GLU A 44 7.08 -3.87 -6.39
N VAL A 45 8.02 -3.44 -5.55
CA VAL A 45 7.81 -2.55 -4.40
C VAL A 45 8.68 -1.32 -4.61
N ARG A 46 8.08 -0.14 -4.66
CA ARG A 46 8.77 1.12 -4.89
C ARG A 46 8.27 2.22 -3.97
N GLY A 47 9.10 3.21 -3.68
CA GLY A 47 8.69 4.36 -2.89
C GLY A 47 9.86 5.19 -2.38
N VAL A 48 9.51 6.33 -1.79
CA VAL A 48 10.44 7.25 -1.14
C VAL A 48 9.72 8.00 -0.01
N GLY A 49 10.36 8.14 1.14
CA GLY A 49 9.79 8.83 2.28
C GLY A 49 8.45 8.21 2.72
N MET A 50 7.39 9.01 2.73
CA MET A 50 6.04 8.59 3.13
C MET A 50 5.15 8.18 1.95
N VAL A 51 5.71 8.01 0.76
CA VAL A 51 4.97 7.56 -0.42
C VAL A 51 5.53 6.23 -0.90
N GLY A 52 4.68 5.26 -1.15
CA GLY A 52 5.07 3.94 -1.65
C GLY A 52 4.03 3.33 -2.57
N ALA A 53 4.40 2.28 -3.26
CA ALA A 53 3.49 1.46 -4.05
C ALA A 53 3.95 0.01 -4.12
N ILE A 54 3.00 -0.90 -4.24
CA ILE A 54 3.22 -2.27 -4.69
C ILE A 54 2.50 -2.46 -6.02
N GLU A 55 3.10 -3.19 -6.96
CA GLU A 55 2.50 -3.55 -8.24
C GLU A 55 2.11 -5.01 -8.22
N LEU A 56 0.83 -5.30 -8.49
CA LEU A 56 0.32 -6.67 -8.51
C LEU A 56 0.52 -7.30 -9.88
N VAL A 57 0.99 -8.55 -9.91
CA VAL A 57 1.28 -9.29 -11.13
C VAL A 57 0.71 -10.69 -11.07
N GLU A 58 0.36 -11.24 -12.24
CA GLU A 58 -0.14 -12.61 -12.38
C GLU A 58 0.99 -13.64 -12.25
N ASP A 59 2.13 -13.34 -12.85
CA ASP A 59 3.35 -14.16 -12.77
C ASP A 59 4.57 -13.26 -12.63
N LYS A 60 5.19 -13.32 -11.47
CA LYS A 60 6.38 -12.54 -11.16
C LYS A 60 7.61 -12.97 -11.97
N ALA A 61 7.79 -14.28 -12.18
CA ALA A 61 8.94 -14.81 -12.89
C ALA A 61 8.88 -14.48 -14.39
N ALA A 62 7.69 -14.59 -14.97
CA ALA A 62 7.45 -14.25 -16.38
C ALA A 62 7.22 -12.73 -16.59
N LYS A 63 7.20 -11.91 -15.53
CA LYS A 63 6.86 -10.48 -15.57
C LYS A 63 5.52 -10.22 -16.26
N LYS A 64 4.55 -11.08 -16.00
CA LYS A 64 3.23 -11.03 -16.62
C LYS A 64 2.24 -10.31 -15.73
N ASN A 65 1.67 -9.23 -16.24
CA ASN A 65 0.59 -8.49 -15.56
C ASN A 65 -0.73 -9.26 -15.67
N PHE A 66 -1.65 -8.98 -14.74
CA PHE A 66 -3.03 -9.46 -14.86
C PHE A 66 -3.72 -8.84 -16.07
N ASP A 67 -4.72 -9.57 -16.62
CA ASP A 67 -5.65 -8.97 -17.57
C ASP A 67 -6.39 -7.80 -16.89
N PRO A 68 -6.37 -6.60 -17.46
CA PRO A 68 -7.03 -5.43 -16.88
C PRO A 68 -8.54 -5.63 -16.65
N ALA A 69 -9.19 -6.50 -17.43
CA ALA A 69 -10.60 -6.85 -17.26
C ALA A 69 -10.88 -7.52 -15.90
N ARG A 70 -9.88 -8.15 -15.28
CA ARG A 70 -9.99 -8.82 -13.97
C ARG A 70 -10.06 -7.83 -12.80
N LYS A 71 -9.65 -6.57 -13.00
CA LYS A 71 -9.71 -5.49 -12.00
C LYS A 71 -9.11 -5.89 -10.64
N ILE A 72 -7.92 -6.45 -10.64
CA ILE A 72 -7.27 -7.01 -9.44
C ILE A 72 -7.02 -5.92 -8.37
N GLY A 73 -6.54 -4.76 -8.77
CA GLY A 73 -6.36 -3.62 -7.86
C GLY A 73 -7.65 -3.20 -7.14
N PRO A 74 -8.76 -2.95 -7.85
CA PRO A 74 -10.08 -2.68 -7.24
C PRO A 74 -10.57 -3.80 -6.32
N ARG A 75 -10.29 -5.07 -6.64
CA ARG A 75 -10.66 -6.21 -5.78
C ARG A 75 -9.85 -6.19 -4.48
N LEU A 76 -8.55 -5.90 -4.55
CA LEU A 76 -7.74 -5.74 -3.34
C LEU A 76 -8.23 -4.57 -2.47
N VAL A 77 -8.67 -3.47 -3.06
CA VAL A 77 -9.28 -2.35 -2.31
C VAL A 77 -10.49 -2.82 -1.52
N LYS A 78 -11.37 -3.63 -2.10
CA LYS A 78 -12.53 -4.20 -1.42
C LYS A 78 -12.12 -5.09 -0.24
N HIS A 79 -11.16 -5.99 -0.42
CA HIS A 79 -10.61 -6.77 0.70
C HIS A 79 -9.97 -5.87 1.76
N GLY A 80 -9.33 -4.76 1.36
CA GLY A 80 -8.81 -3.75 2.27
C GLY A 80 -9.90 -3.15 3.16
N GLU A 81 -11.02 -2.75 2.58
CA GLU A 81 -12.17 -2.22 3.33
C GLU A 81 -12.70 -3.24 4.36
N GLU A 82 -12.79 -4.52 3.99
CA GLU A 82 -13.18 -5.61 4.88
C GLU A 82 -12.18 -5.81 6.04
N GLN A 83 -10.90 -5.53 5.81
CA GLN A 83 -9.84 -5.57 6.84
C GLN A 83 -9.68 -4.23 7.59
N GLY A 84 -10.48 -3.21 7.27
CA GLY A 84 -10.45 -1.91 7.92
C GLY A 84 -9.28 -1.02 7.48
N VAL A 85 -8.80 -1.17 6.25
CA VAL A 85 -7.82 -0.28 5.63
C VAL A 85 -8.33 0.25 4.30
N ILE A 86 -8.20 1.57 4.09
CA ILE A 86 -8.54 2.22 2.82
C ILE A 86 -7.31 2.22 1.93
N LEU A 87 -7.39 1.54 0.80
CA LEU A 87 -6.34 1.44 -0.20
C LEU A 87 -6.70 2.24 -1.45
N ARG A 88 -5.70 2.60 -2.24
CA ARG A 88 -5.89 3.27 -3.53
C ARG A 88 -5.33 2.42 -4.65
N ALA A 89 -6.23 1.86 -5.46
CA ALA A 89 -5.84 1.23 -6.72
C ALA A 89 -5.48 2.31 -7.76
N MET A 90 -4.39 2.08 -8.46
CA MET A 90 -3.88 2.90 -9.55
C MET A 90 -3.79 2.05 -10.83
N MET A 91 -3.26 2.64 -11.92
CA MET A 91 -3.05 1.92 -13.18
C MET A 91 -2.15 0.69 -12.98
N ASN A 92 -2.34 -0.32 -13.84
CA ASN A 92 -1.59 -1.58 -13.84
C ASN A 92 -1.67 -2.33 -12.50
N ASP A 93 -2.85 -2.32 -11.86
CA ASP A 93 -3.09 -2.96 -10.57
C ASP A 93 -2.06 -2.59 -9.48
N SER A 94 -1.51 -1.39 -9.56
CA SER A 94 -0.65 -0.83 -8.51
C SER A 94 -1.50 -0.32 -7.34
N ILE A 95 -1.02 -0.55 -6.12
CA ILE A 95 -1.63 -0.04 -4.90
C ILE A 95 -0.71 1.03 -4.30
N GLY A 96 -1.23 2.24 -4.20
CA GLY A 96 -0.50 3.39 -3.65
C GLY A 96 -0.67 3.53 -2.15
N PHE A 97 0.42 3.88 -1.48
CA PHE A 97 0.49 4.21 -0.06
C PHE A 97 0.88 5.68 0.10
N SER A 98 0.07 6.44 0.79
CA SER A 98 0.34 7.83 1.18
C SER A 98 -0.38 8.12 2.50
N PRO A 99 0.08 7.52 3.60
CA PRO A 99 -0.56 7.71 4.91
C PRO A 99 -0.39 9.16 5.38
N PRO A 100 -1.19 9.61 6.37
CA PRO A 100 -0.99 10.90 7.01
C PRO A 100 0.45 11.05 7.50
N LEU A 101 1.04 12.25 7.34
CA LEU A 101 2.45 12.48 7.72
C LEU A 101 2.71 12.34 9.24
N VAL A 102 1.65 12.38 10.05
CA VAL A 102 1.69 12.23 11.52
C VAL A 102 1.58 10.77 11.98
N ILE A 103 1.44 9.80 11.06
CA ILE A 103 1.34 8.38 11.37
C ILE A 103 2.56 7.91 12.18
N THR A 104 2.34 7.08 13.18
CA THR A 104 3.40 6.46 13.97
C THR A 104 3.93 5.19 13.32
N LYS A 105 5.09 4.70 13.79
CA LYS A 105 5.64 3.41 13.32
C LYS A 105 4.73 2.23 13.64
N ASP A 106 4.06 2.25 14.79
CA ASP A 106 3.13 1.19 15.19
C ASP A 106 1.88 1.19 14.29
N GLU A 107 1.37 2.37 13.97
CA GLU A 107 0.24 2.51 13.02
C GLU A 107 0.64 2.11 11.59
N VAL A 108 1.87 2.38 11.16
CA VAL A 108 2.41 1.85 9.88
C VAL A 108 2.40 0.32 9.91
N THR A 109 2.87 -0.28 10.99
CA THR A 109 2.89 -1.73 11.17
C THR A 109 1.47 -2.30 11.09
N GLU A 110 0.52 -1.74 11.83
CA GLU A 110 -0.89 -2.17 11.81
C GLU A 110 -1.53 -1.98 10.43
N MET A 111 -1.30 -0.87 9.77
CA MET A 111 -1.78 -0.62 8.41
C MET A 111 -1.29 -1.73 7.46
N LEU A 112 -0.01 -2.06 7.49
CA LEU A 112 0.57 -3.07 6.61
C LEU A 112 0.14 -4.50 6.98
N ASP A 113 -0.13 -4.81 8.25
CA ASP A 113 -0.74 -6.08 8.67
C ASP A 113 -2.13 -6.27 8.03
N ARG A 114 -2.91 -5.21 7.95
CA ARG A 114 -4.22 -5.22 7.28
C ARG A 114 -4.08 -5.43 5.78
N VAL A 115 -3.07 -4.81 5.15
CA VAL A 115 -2.77 -5.00 3.72
C VAL A 115 -2.34 -6.45 3.42
N GLU A 116 -1.49 -7.06 4.25
CA GLU A 116 -1.11 -8.46 4.11
C GLU A 116 -2.34 -9.39 4.15
N ARG A 117 -3.20 -9.23 5.16
CA ARG A 117 -4.44 -10.01 5.24
C ARG A 117 -5.35 -9.81 4.02
N SER A 118 -5.39 -8.60 3.46
CA SER A 118 -6.15 -8.30 2.25
C SER A 118 -5.58 -9.01 1.02
N LEU A 119 -4.25 -9.05 0.88
CA LEU A 119 -3.55 -9.78 -0.18
C LEU A 119 -3.76 -11.29 -0.07
N ASP A 120 -3.70 -11.83 1.14
CA ASP A 120 -3.97 -13.24 1.40
C ASP A 120 -5.40 -13.62 1.00
N ALA A 121 -6.38 -12.80 1.38
CA ALA A 121 -7.79 -12.99 1.02
C ALA A 121 -7.98 -12.98 -0.50
N LEU A 122 -7.39 -12.01 -1.20
CA LEU A 122 -7.41 -11.93 -2.65
C LEU A 122 -6.73 -13.17 -3.29
N SER A 123 -5.60 -13.62 -2.75
CA SER A 123 -4.90 -14.82 -3.23
C SER A 123 -5.78 -16.06 -3.15
N VAL A 124 -6.52 -16.22 -2.06
CA VAL A 124 -7.48 -17.33 -1.88
C VAL A 124 -8.61 -17.23 -2.89
N GLU A 125 -9.17 -16.04 -3.11
CA GLU A 125 -10.23 -15.81 -4.09
C GLU A 125 -9.77 -16.19 -5.51
N LEU A 126 -8.59 -15.71 -5.93
CA LEU A 126 -8.05 -16.00 -7.27
C LEU A 126 -7.76 -17.49 -7.49
N ARG A 127 -7.27 -18.20 -6.48
CA ARG A 127 -7.07 -19.66 -6.55
C ARG A 127 -8.39 -20.41 -6.75
N ARG A 128 -9.46 -20.02 -6.06
CA ARG A 128 -10.77 -20.62 -6.22
C ARG A 128 -11.33 -20.43 -7.63
N GLU A 129 -11.15 -19.23 -8.22
CA GLU A 129 -11.54 -18.97 -9.60
C GLU A 129 -10.79 -19.87 -10.59
N SER A 130 -9.49 -20.05 -10.40
CA SER A 130 -8.68 -20.91 -11.27
C SER A 130 -9.11 -22.38 -11.22
N ILE A 131 -9.53 -22.87 -10.06
CA ILE A 131 -10.05 -24.25 -9.90
C ILE A 131 -11.44 -24.39 -10.53
N ALA A 132 -12.29 -23.36 -10.43
CA ALA A 132 -13.65 -23.39 -10.98
C ALA A 132 -13.70 -23.26 -12.51
N ALA A 133 -12.60 -22.84 -13.16
CA ALA A 133 -12.48 -22.66 -14.61
C ALA A 133 -11.97 -23.91 -15.34
N VAL A 134 -11.68 -25.01 -14.63
CA VAL A 134 -11.24 -26.32 -15.15
C VAL A 134 -12.41 -27.30 -15.09
#